data_5d29a7fffddc3dfc44b69bcd1d866072
#
_entry.id   5d29a7fffddc3dfc44b69bcd1d866072
#
_cell.length_a   1.000
_cell.length_b   1.000
_cell.length_c   1.000
_cell.angle_alpha   90.00
_cell.angle_beta   90.00
_cell.angle_gamma   90.00
#
_symmetry.space_group_name_H-M   'P 1'
#
loop_
_entity.id
_entity.type
_entity.pdbx_description
1 polymer ?
#
loop_
_entity_poly.entity_id
_entity_poly.type
_entity_poly.pdbx_seq_one_letter_code
_entity_poly.pdbx_strand_id
1 'polypeptide(L)'
;LLAVVGIATVSLVAAMVTTVAPASAASNCAKLIGPGYAQLKNKTVTMFTSILDPELSKYQNALKSFTACTGIKVKMEGSNQFEALLPVRVKGGNAPDIAIIPQPGLLAQMVATGKAVPAPGKTVANVNKYWSPGWKGYGTVNNKFYAAPNSANMKSLVWYSPKQFTKAGYAVPTTWAQMFTLADKMAAAKQTAFCGGIGSGGATGWPATDWLEEVVVRQFGAKTYADWISHKVKFSDPKIMAAMTTVANWMQNPKYVGDVKAIATTGFQDAGLGIPTGTCMMLQQASFYAAQYPAGTDVSKSGDVWAFYLSGINDSVKTPVEGGGEFFAAFSKRPEVQELQNYLSTPQWALSRIATAGSGGGWLSANSGVPLSAYKNPLDQLSAKYLADKHSTFVFDASDAMPAAVGAGTEWTQLTSWFADGKSIADVAKAIDDSWPAP
;
A
#
# COMPACT_ATOMS: atom_id res chain seq x y z
N LEU A 1 -7.61 28.00 88.54
CA LEU A 1 -7.59 26.77 87.76
C LEU A 1 -7.57 27.14 86.25
N LEU A 2 -6.38 27.11 85.66
CA LEU A 2 -6.20 27.31 84.20
C LEU A 2 -6.35 25.95 83.52
N ALA A 3 -7.23 25.90 82.52
CA ALA A 3 -7.33 24.76 81.60
C ALA A 3 -6.53 25.08 80.32
N VAL A 4 -5.51 24.27 80.05
CA VAL A 4 -4.73 24.33 78.82
C VAL A 4 -5.40 23.44 77.77
N VAL A 5 -5.83 24.04 76.66
CA VAL A 5 -6.38 23.34 75.49
C VAL A 5 -5.20 23.06 74.52
N GLY A 6 -4.81 21.79 74.37
CA GLY A 6 -3.84 21.37 73.41
C GLY A 6 -4.47 21.17 72.05
N ILE A 7 -4.00 21.92 71.05
CA ILE A 7 -4.36 21.72 69.63
C ILE A 7 -3.43 20.66 69.02
N ALA A 8 -3.97 19.50 68.71
CA ALA A 8 -3.25 18.47 67.96
C ALA A 8 -3.40 18.74 66.44
N THR A 9 -2.29 19.12 65.79
CA THR A 9 -2.21 19.23 64.34
C THR A 9 -2.00 17.86 63.76
N VAL A 10 -3.00 17.32 63.05
CA VAL A 10 -2.90 16.11 62.22
C VAL A 10 -2.32 16.49 60.87
N SER A 11 -1.06 16.17 60.68
CA SER A 11 -0.41 16.27 59.35
C SER A 11 -0.86 15.12 58.46
N LEU A 12 -1.73 15.39 57.48
CA LEU A 12 -2.03 14.43 56.39
C LEU A 12 -0.82 14.34 55.46
N VAL A 13 -0.04 13.26 55.57
CA VAL A 13 0.95 12.87 54.55
C VAL A 13 0.19 12.17 53.43
N ALA A 14 -0.04 12.88 52.34
CA ALA A 14 -0.54 12.27 51.10
C ALA A 14 0.56 11.40 50.49
N ALA A 15 0.49 10.09 50.72
CA ALA A 15 1.34 9.12 50.05
C ALA A 15 0.95 9.09 48.57
N MET A 16 1.75 9.71 47.72
CA MET A 16 1.70 9.46 46.27
C MET A 16 2.08 8.01 46.01
N VAL A 17 1.09 7.16 45.81
CA VAL A 17 1.30 5.81 45.33
C VAL A 17 1.67 5.92 43.86
N THR A 18 2.95 6.04 43.54
CA THR A 18 3.49 5.78 42.22
C THR A 18 3.38 4.28 42.00
N THR A 19 2.37 3.84 41.24
CA THR A 19 2.29 2.47 40.80
C THR A 19 3.40 2.24 39.79
N VAL A 20 4.56 1.79 40.24
CA VAL A 20 5.63 1.26 39.40
C VAL A 20 5.10 -0.04 38.82
N ALA A 21 4.87 -0.09 37.50
CA ALA A 21 4.52 -1.32 36.83
C ALA A 21 5.62 -2.37 37.14
N PRO A 22 5.27 -3.63 37.38
CA PRO A 22 6.26 -4.65 37.68
C PRO A 22 7.32 -4.70 36.57
N ALA A 23 8.58 -4.78 36.92
CA ALA A 23 9.74 -4.72 36.02
C ALA A 23 9.64 -5.71 34.84
N SER A 24 8.98 -6.84 35.03
CA SER A 24 8.71 -7.85 33.97
C SER A 24 7.74 -7.35 32.89
N ALA A 25 6.70 -6.57 33.27
CA ALA A 25 5.75 -6.01 32.31
C ALA A 25 6.40 -4.87 31.49
N ALA A 26 7.22 -4.03 32.15
CA ALA A 26 7.95 -2.96 31.48
C ALA A 26 8.99 -3.51 30.48
N SER A 27 9.71 -4.59 30.84
CA SER A 27 10.67 -5.24 29.95
C SER A 27 9.99 -5.91 28.75
N ASN A 28 8.80 -6.47 28.92
CA ASN A 28 8.02 -7.04 27.82
C ASN A 28 7.51 -5.95 26.86
N CYS A 29 7.03 -4.83 27.36
CA CYS A 29 6.60 -3.70 26.52
C CYS A 29 7.77 -3.08 25.74
N ALA A 30 8.95 -2.93 26.35
CA ALA A 30 10.12 -2.44 25.64
C ALA A 30 10.52 -3.35 24.46
N LYS A 31 10.31 -4.68 24.58
CA LYS A 31 10.52 -5.63 23.49
C LYS A 31 9.44 -5.51 22.39
N LEU A 32 8.18 -5.34 22.79
CA LEU A 32 7.03 -5.37 21.86
C LEU A 32 6.85 -4.06 21.07
N ILE A 33 7.08 -2.91 21.71
CA ILE A 33 6.84 -1.60 21.13
C ILE A 33 8.07 -0.67 21.13
N GLY A 34 9.21 -1.14 21.62
CA GLY A 34 10.42 -0.36 21.82
C GLY A 34 10.48 0.32 23.20
N PRO A 35 11.60 0.96 23.55
CA PRO A 35 11.75 1.67 24.81
C PRO A 35 11.21 3.09 24.76
N GLY A 36 10.89 3.65 25.92
CA GLY A 36 10.66 5.07 26.12
C GLY A 36 9.30 5.60 25.66
N TYR A 37 8.28 4.74 25.61
CA TYR A 37 6.89 5.16 25.36
C TYR A 37 6.20 5.64 26.63
N ALA A 38 5.45 6.75 26.50
CA ALA A 38 4.64 7.27 27.58
C ALA A 38 3.38 6.42 27.79
N GLN A 39 3.02 6.20 29.05
CA GLN A 39 1.70 5.64 29.39
C GLN A 39 0.67 6.78 29.41
N LEU A 40 -0.27 6.73 28.47
CA LEU A 40 -1.33 7.74 28.30
C LEU A 40 -2.70 7.05 28.36
N LYS A 41 -3.03 6.56 29.57
CA LYS A 41 -4.28 5.82 29.83
C LYS A 41 -5.51 6.66 29.48
N ASN A 42 -6.56 5.98 29.00
CA ASN A 42 -7.86 6.58 28.63
C ASN A 42 -7.81 7.61 27.49
N LYS A 43 -6.74 7.63 26.70
CA LYS A 43 -6.67 8.40 25.45
C LYS A 43 -7.10 7.56 24.27
N THR A 44 -7.66 8.22 23.26
CA THR A 44 -8.07 7.55 22.00
C THR A 44 -7.46 8.31 20.82
N VAL A 45 -6.93 7.54 19.87
CA VAL A 45 -6.47 8.02 18.56
C VAL A 45 -7.34 7.39 17.48
N THR A 46 -7.84 8.21 16.55
CA THR A 46 -8.61 7.78 15.40
C THR A 46 -7.71 7.64 14.17
N MET A 47 -7.90 6.57 13.40
CA MET A 47 -7.20 6.36 12.15
C MET A 47 -8.21 6.12 11.02
N PHE A 48 -7.93 6.65 9.82
CA PHE A 48 -8.76 6.50 8.62
C PHE A 48 -7.92 6.00 7.46
N THR A 49 -8.46 5.07 6.66
CA THR A 49 -7.72 4.37 5.59
C THR A 49 -8.65 3.86 4.48
N SER A 50 -8.08 3.58 3.30
CA SER A 50 -8.72 2.81 2.22
C SER A 50 -8.72 1.31 2.47
N ILE A 51 -7.95 0.82 3.44
CA ILE A 51 -7.80 -0.60 3.74
C ILE A 51 -9.10 -1.13 4.35
N LEU A 52 -9.62 -2.22 3.78
CA LEU A 52 -10.84 -2.91 4.21
C LEU A 52 -10.50 -4.31 4.77
N ASP A 53 -11.50 -4.99 5.33
CA ASP A 53 -11.35 -6.41 5.69
C ASP A 53 -11.15 -7.28 4.43
N PRO A 54 -10.36 -8.35 4.55
CA PRO A 54 -9.80 -8.93 5.79
C PRO A 54 -8.52 -8.25 6.32
N GLU A 55 -7.99 -7.25 5.65
CA GLU A 55 -6.70 -6.65 5.99
C GLU A 55 -6.81 -5.66 7.15
N LEU A 56 -7.90 -4.89 7.26
CA LEU A 56 -8.14 -3.95 8.35
C LEU A 56 -8.07 -4.60 9.72
N SER A 57 -8.70 -5.76 9.87
CA SER A 57 -8.65 -6.55 11.12
C SER A 57 -7.23 -6.97 11.51
N LYS A 58 -6.36 -7.23 10.53
CA LYS A 58 -4.94 -7.55 10.78
C LYS A 58 -4.17 -6.34 11.32
N TYR A 59 -4.46 -5.12 10.81
CA TYR A 59 -3.91 -3.88 11.38
C TYR A 59 -4.37 -3.66 12.82
N GLN A 60 -5.67 -3.80 13.09
CA GLN A 60 -6.21 -3.67 14.43
C GLN A 60 -5.57 -4.67 15.41
N ASN A 61 -5.36 -5.91 14.98
CA ASN A 61 -4.69 -6.94 15.77
C ASN A 61 -3.22 -6.60 16.05
N ALA A 62 -2.49 -6.04 15.07
CA ALA A 62 -1.10 -5.63 15.24
C ALA A 62 -0.93 -4.48 16.25
N LEU A 63 -1.95 -3.65 16.44
CA LEU A 63 -1.95 -2.53 17.39
C LEU A 63 -2.27 -2.93 18.85
N LYS A 64 -2.69 -4.18 19.10
CA LYS A 64 -3.05 -4.64 20.47
C LYS A 64 -1.90 -4.50 21.47
N SER A 65 -0.66 -4.82 21.05
CA SER A 65 0.52 -4.67 21.92
C SER A 65 0.79 -3.23 22.28
N PHE A 66 0.65 -2.29 21.34
CA PHE A 66 0.77 -0.87 21.60
C PHE A 66 -0.27 -0.38 22.60
N THR A 67 -1.54 -0.74 22.39
CA THR A 67 -2.64 -0.40 23.32
C THR A 67 -2.40 -0.95 24.72
N ALA A 68 -1.98 -2.22 24.82
CA ALA A 68 -1.72 -2.86 26.12
C ALA A 68 -0.58 -2.16 26.88
N CYS A 69 0.47 -1.73 26.17
CA CYS A 69 1.65 -1.12 26.78
C CYS A 69 1.47 0.37 27.12
N THR A 70 0.72 1.12 26.32
CA THR A 70 0.59 2.58 26.50
C THR A 70 -0.72 2.99 27.15
N GLY A 71 -1.76 2.16 27.07
CA GLY A 71 -3.13 2.49 27.47
C GLY A 71 -3.87 3.37 26.45
N ILE A 72 -3.25 3.68 25.30
CA ILE A 72 -3.87 4.44 24.22
C ILE A 72 -4.75 3.49 23.40
N LYS A 73 -6.04 3.82 23.26
CA LYS A 73 -6.96 3.09 22.37
C LYS A 73 -6.82 3.60 20.94
N VAL A 74 -6.70 2.71 19.97
CA VAL A 74 -6.68 3.06 18.55
C VAL A 74 -7.97 2.60 17.92
N LYS A 75 -8.71 3.52 17.29
CA LYS A 75 -9.93 3.24 16.52
C LYS A 75 -9.62 3.44 15.03
N MET A 76 -9.69 2.37 14.27
CA MET A 76 -9.47 2.41 12.81
C MET A 76 -10.81 2.32 12.08
N GLU A 77 -10.95 3.15 11.07
CA GLU A 77 -12.05 3.16 10.11
C GLU A 77 -11.49 2.95 8.71
N GLY A 78 -11.99 1.93 7.98
CA GLY A 78 -11.70 1.69 6.58
C GLY A 78 -12.86 2.14 5.71
N SER A 79 -12.57 2.67 4.51
CA SER A 79 -13.61 3.09 3.55
C SER A 79 -13.12 2.94 2.11
N ASN A 80 -13.95 2.34 1.26
CA ASN A 80 -13.73 2.32 -0.19
C ASN A 80 -13.99 3.68 -0.88
N GLN A 81 -14.32 4.72 -0.09
CA GLN A 81 -14.45 6.10 -0.52
C GLN A 81 -13.37 7.00 0.12
N PHE A 82 -12.25 6.40 0.58
CA PHE A 82 -11.23 7.08 1.36
C PHE A 82 -10.70 8.34 0.66
N GLU A 83 -10.30 8.22 -0.59
CA GLU A 83 -9.68 9.30 -1.39
C GLU A 83 -10.64 10.48 -1.59
N ALA A 84 -11.94 10.21 -1.72
CA ALA A 84 -12.97 11.24 -1.82
C ALA A 84 -13.30 11.86 -0.45
N LEU A 85 -13.38 11.04 0.59
CA LEU A 85 -13.84 11.48 1.92
C LEU A 85 -12.74 12.19 2.74
N LEU A 86 -11.47 11.79 2.62
CA LEU A 86 -10.39 12.39 3.41
C LEU A 86 -10.28 13.91 3.18
N PRO A 87 -10.23 14.43 1.94
CA PRO A 87 -10.18 15.87 1.70
C PRO A 87 -11.41 16.61 2.26
N VAL A 88 -12.60 16.01 2.16
CA VAL A 88 -13.84 16.59 2.67
C VAL A 88 -13.79 16.70 4.20
N ARG A 89 -13.41 15.62 4.89
CA ARG A 89 -13.27 15.61 6.36
C ARG A 89 -12.24 16.62 6.83
N VAL A 90 -11.07 16.68 6.18
CA VAL A 90 -9.99 17.60 6.55
C VAL A 90 -10.41 19.05 6.36
N LYS A 91 -11.02 19.41 5.22
CA LYS A 91 -11.53 20.77 4.97
C LYS A 91 -12.66 21.15 5.92
N GLY A 92 -13.56 20.19 6.21
CA GLY A 92 -14.69 20.38 7.11
C GLY A 92 -14.34 20.42 8.60
N GLY A 93 -13.05 20.30 8.98
CA GLY A 93 -12.62 20.33 10.38
C GLY A 93 -12.87 19.04 11.16
N ASN A 94 -13.22 17.94 10.47
CA ASN A 94 -13.48 16.61 11.05
C ASN A 94 -12.43 15.59 10.59
N ALA A 95 -11.15 16.02 10.53
CA ALA A 95 -10.05 15.16 10.17
C ALA A 95 -9.87 14.00 11.17
N PRO A 96 -9.44 12.81 10.73
CA PRO A 96 -8.94 11.79 11.65
C PRO A 96 -7.67 12.29 12.34
N ASP A 97 -7.27 11.67 13.45
CA ASP A 97 -5.97 11.99 14.05
C ASP A 97 -4.80 11.58 13.14
N ILE A 98 -4.92 10.40 12.52
CA ILE A 98 -3.96 9.86 11.55
C ILE A 98 -4.73 9.32 10.35
N ALA A 99 -4.26 9.59 9.13
CA ALA A 99 -4.67 8.89 7.93
C ALA A 99 -3.54 7.98 7.43
N ILE A 100 -3.90 6.80 6.92
CA ILE A 100 -2.99 5.95 6.15
C ILE A 100 -3.24 6.29 4.68
N ILE A 101 -2.31 6.99 4.07
CA ILE A 101 -2.44 7.55 2.71
C ILE A 101 -1.53 6.77 1.77
N PRO A 102 -2.06 6.09 0.73
CA PRO A 102 -1.24 5.44 -0.29
C PRO A 102 -0.52 6.47 -1.19
N GLN A 103 -1.17 7.59 -1.50
CA GLN A 103 -0.75 8.50 -2.55
C GLN A 103 0.07 9.69 -2.00
N PRO A 104 1.37 9.83 -2.35
CA PRO A 104 2.13 11.05 -2.09
C PRO A 104 1.47 12.32 -2.65
N GLY A 105 0.77 12.22 -3.79
CA GLY A 105 -0.02 13.32 -4.36
C GLY A 105 -1.19 13.75 -3.47
N LEU A 106 -1.91 12.81 -2.88
CA LEU A 106 -2.97 13.09 -1.91
C LEU A 106 -2.40 13.66 -0.60
N LEU A 107 -1.25 13.17 -0.15
CA LEU A 107 -0.54 13.76 0.98
C LEU A 107 -0.21 15.24 0.72
N ALA A 108 0.31 15.56 -0.47
CA ALA A 108 0.62 16.95 -0.86
C ALA A 108 -0.64 17.83 -0.85
N GLN A 109 -1.77 17.31 -1.34
CA GLN A 109 -3.07 17.99 -1.27
C GLN A 109 -3.51 18.24 0.19
N MET A 110 -3.33 17.26 1.09
CA MET A 110 -3.67 17.44 2.50
C MET A 110 -2.76 18.46 3.18
N VAL A 111 -1.47 18.47 2.87
CA VAL A 111 -0.51 19.48 3.36
C VAL A 111 -0.90 20.89 2.91
N ALA A 112 -1.34 21.05 1.66
CA ALA A 112 -1.79 22.34 1.11
C ALA A 112 -3.01 22.91 1.86
N THR A 113 -3.81 22.10 2.56
CA THR A 113 -4.90 22.60 3.42
C THR A 113 -4.40 23.30 4.69
N GLY A 114 -3.13 23.17 5.03
CA GLY A 114 -2.55 23.65 6.30
C GLY A 114 -2.98 22.85 7.53
N LYS A 115 -3.72 21.75 7.36
CA LYS A 115 -4.24 20.90 8.46
C LYS A 115 -3.34 19.71 8.78
N ALA A 116 -2.55 19.22 7.81
CA ALA A 116 -1.58 18.17 8.06
C ALA A 116 -0.47 18.67 8.99
N VAL A 117 -0.06 17.83 9.93
CA VAL A 117 0.94 18.16 10.96
C VAL A 117 2.27 17.53 10.58
N PRO A 118 3.39 18.29 10.61
CA PRO A 118 4.71 17.70 10.44
C PRO A 118 4.98 16.58 11.44
N ALA A 119 5.67 15.54 11.00
CA ALA A 119 6.03 14.41 11.84
C ALA A 119 6.89 14.84 13.04
N PRO A 120 6.68 14.26 14.23
CA PRO A 120 7.46 14.59 15.43
C PRO A 120 8.92 14.11 15.31
N GLY A 121 9.82 14.74 16.05
CA GLY A 121 11.26 14.50 15.97
C GLY A 121 11.67 13.03 16.12
N LYS A 122 11.02 12.28 17.03
CA LYS A 122 11.28 10.82 17.19
C LYS A 122 10.92 10.04 15.93
N THR A 123 9.77 10.35 15.31
CA THR A 123 9.36 9.73 14.03
C THR A 123 10.36 10.05 12.92
N VAL A 124 10.81 11.32 12.81
CA VAL A 124 11.85 11.72 11.84
C VAL A 124 13.13 10.92 12.07
N ALA A 125 13.57 10.78 13.32
CA ALA A 125 14.78 10.03 13.68
C ALA A 125 14.66 8.55 13.30
N ASN A 126 13.52 7.92 13.56
CA ASN A 126 13.26 6.53 13.17
C ASN A 126 13.31 6.36 11.65
N VAL A 127 12.64 7.26 10.90
CA VAL A 127 12.64 7.19 9.43
C VAL A 127 14.04 7.41 8.86
N ASN A 128 14.82 8.35 9.37
CA ASN A 128 16.21 8.54 8.98
C ASN A 128 17.10 7.31 9.25
N LYS A 129 16.79 6.56 10.30
CA LYS A 129 17.57 5.38 10.69
C LYS A 129 17.22 4.12 9.89
N TYR A 130 15.93 3.93 9.58
CA TYR A 130 15.43 2.64 9.11
C TYR A 130 14.89 2.65 7.68
N TRP A 131 14.76 3.80 7.05
CA TRP A 131 14.20 3.92 5.69
C TRP A 131 15.18 4.60 4.75
N SER A 132 15.11 4.26 3.47
CA SER A 132 15.93 4.94 2.47
C SER A 132 15.49 6.40 2.26
N PRO A 133 16.38 7.27 1.76
CA PRO A 133 16.02 8.65 1.40
C PRO A 133 14.86 8.73 0.39
N GLY A 134 14.76 7.77 -0.55
CA GLY A 134 13.65 7.70 -1.50
C GLY A 134 12.32 7.51 -0.80
N TRP A 135 12.21 6.51 0.10
CA TRP A 135 11.00 6.29 0.87
C TRP A 135 10.61 7.48 1.75
N LYS A 136 11.60 8.14 2.39
CA LYS A 136 11.36 9.38 3.14
C LYS A 136 10.85 10.50 2.22
N GLY A 137 11.35 10.55 0.98
CA GLY A 137 10.97 11.53 -0.02
C GLY A 137 9.47 11.55 -0.29
N TYR A 138 8.83 10.39 -0.40
CA TYR A 138 7.38 10.28 -0.63
C TYR A 138 6.53 10.84 0.53
N GLY A 139 7.05 10.84 1.75
CA GLY A 139 6.40 11.47 2.91
C GLY A 139 6.78 12.94 3.13
N THR A 140 7.54 13.53 2.20
CA THR A 140 8.09 14.90 2.31
C THR A 140 7.40 15.82 1.29
N VAL A 141 6.86 16.93 1.77
CA VAL A 141 6.21 17.95 0.94
C VAL A 141 6.86 19.30 1.23
N ASN A 142 7.27 20.03 0.19
CA ASN A 142 7.93 21.34 0.33
C ASN A 142 9.10 21.32 1.34
N ASN A 143 9.99 20.32 1.21
CA ASN A 143 11.16 20.10 2.08
C ASN A 143 10.83 19.85 3.56
N LYS A 144 9.59 19.55 3.91
CA LYS A 144 9.15 19.24 5.26
C LYS A 144 8.56 17.86 5.33
N PHE A 145 8.98 17.05 6.31
CA PHE A 145 8.54 15.67 6.45
C PHE A 145 7.23 15.60 7.24
N TYR A 146 6.20 14.96 6.68
CA TYR A 146 4.85 14.85 7.25
C TYR A 146 4.43 13.42 7.56
N ALA A 147 4.83 12.45 6.74
CA ALA A 147 4.26 11.12 6.83
C ALA A 147 5.33 10.03 6.82
N ALA A 148 5.36 9.19 7.86
CA ALA A 148 6.25 8.06 7.94
C ALA A 148 5.76 6.93 7.01
N PRO A 149 6.66 6.27 6.23
CA PRO A 149 6.27 5.11 5.46
C PRO A 149 5.74 3.99 6.38
N ASN A 150 4.68 3.32 5.95
CA ASN A 150 4.03 2.22 6.63
C ASN A 150 4.45 0.88 6.03
N SER A 151 3.95 0.66 4.81
CA SER A 151 4.17 -0.57 4.06
C SER A 151 4.95 -0.29 2.78
N ALA A 152 5.40 -1.37 2.17
CA ALA A 152 5.80 -1.42 0.77
C ALA A 152 5.05 -2.56 0.11
N ASN A 153 4.78 -2.47 -1.18
CA ASN A 153 4.29 -3.58 -1.97
C ASN A 153 5.07 -3.69 -3.28
N MET A 154 5.19 -4.89 -3.79
CA MET A 154 5.75 -5.17 -5.10
C MET A 154 4.58 -5.43 -6.05
N LYS A 155 4.42 -4.60 -7.09
CA LYS A 155 3.33 -4.70 -8.06
C LYS A 155 3.68 -5.60 -9.23
N SER A 156 4.95 -5.76 -9.54
CA SER A 156 5.49 -6.53 -10.67
C SER A 156 5.37 -8.06 -10.49
N LEU A 157 4.17 -8.53 -10.14
CA LEU A 157 3.88 -9.95 -9.95
C LEU A 157 2.73 -10.41 -10.85
N VAL A 158 2.80 -11.67 -11.30
CA VAL A 158 1.71 -12.35 -11.99
C VAL A 158 1.32 -13.59 -11.20
N TRP A 159 0.12 -13.54 -10.63
CA TRP A 159 -0.48 -14.61 -9.85
C TRP A 159 -1.01 -15.71 -10.76
N TYR A 160 -0.86 -16.97 -10.36
CA TYR A 160 -1.34 -18.14 -11.08
C TYR A 160 -1.54 -19.31 -10.12
N SER A 161 -2.22 -20.39 -10.58
CA SER A 161 -2.30 -21.63 -9.81
C SER A 161 -1.26 -22.64 -10.26
N PRO A 162 -0.27 -23.02 -9.43
CA PRO A 162 0.66 -24.10 -9.74
C PRO A 162 -0.06 -25.41 -10.07
N LYS A 163 -1.13 -25.73 -9.35
CA LYS A 163 -1.93 -26.94 -9.59
C LYS A 163 -2.62 -26.93 -10.95
N GLN A 164 -3.22 -25.80 -11.35
CA GLN A 164 -3.87 -25.69 -12.67
C GLN A 164 -2.85 -25.71 -13.80
N PHE A 165 -1.69 -25.04 -13.62
CA PHE A 165 -0.60 -25.07 -14.60
C PHE A 165 -0.08 -26.50 -14.79
N THR A 166 0.19 -27.22 -13.70
CA THR A 166 0.62 -28.62 -13.75
C THR A 166 -0.41 -29.50 -14.47
N LYS A 167 -1.70 -29.35 -14.12
CA LYS A 167 -2.79 -30.10 -14.75
C LYS A 167 -2.89 -29.86 -16.25
N ALA A 168 -2.64 -28.63 -16.70
CA ALA A 168 -2.70 -28.23 -18.11
C ALA A 168 -1.38 -28.44 -18.88
N GLY A 169 -0.30 -28.84 -18.20
CA GLY A 169 1.04 -28.97 -18.80
C GLY A 169 1.66 -27.63 -19.19
N TYR A 170 1.34 -26.54 -18.46
CA TYR A 170 1.88 -25.22 -18.70
C TYR A 170 3.16 -24.98 -17.89
N ALA A 171 4.17 -24.42 -18.55
CA ALA A 171 5.37 -23.92 -17.88
C ALA A 171 5.18 -22.44 -17.45
N VAL A 172 5.75 -22.09 -16.30
CA VAL A 172 5.79 -20.70 -15.85
C VAL A 172 6.67 -19.88 -16.81
N PRO A 173 6.15 -18.78 -17.40
CA PRO A 173 6.93 -17.97 -18.33
C PRO A 173 8.02 -17.19 -17.59
N THR A 174 9.18 -17.02 -18.21
CA THR A 174 10.32 -16.26 -17.71
C THR A 174 10.57 -14.97 -18.50
N THR A 175 9.86 -14.80 -19.62
CA THR A 175 9.92 -13.59 -20.45
C THR A 175 8.52 -13.09 -20.78
N TRP A 176 8.41 -11.79 -21.12
CA TRP A 176 7.17 -11.20 -21.61
C TRP A 176 6.62 -11.96 -22.82
N ALA A 177 7.46 -12.25 -23.80
CA ALA A 177 7.05 -12.98 -25.01
C ALA A 177 6.52 -14.40 -24.70
N GLN A 178 7.17 -15.13 -23.77
CA GLN A 178 6.67 -16.44 -23.33
C GLN A 178 5.31 -16.34 -22.64
N MET A 179 5.04 -15.28 -21.87
CA MET A 179 3.75 -15.08 -21.22
C MET A 179 2.63 -14.94 -22.26
N PHE A 180 2.85 -14.20 -23.35
CA PHE A 180 1.87 -14.08 -24.44
C PHE A 180 1.75 -15.34 -25.28
N THR A 181 2.86 -16.05 -25.53
CA THR A 181 2.80 -17.39 -26.18
C THR A 181 1.96 -18.36 -25.35
N LEU A 182 2.08 -18.29 -24.02
CA LEU A 182 1.26 -19.08 -23.11
C LEU A 182 -0.21 -18.64 -23.14
N ALA A 183 -0.48 -17.32 -23.14
CA ALA A 183 -1.84 -16.79 -23.27
C ALA A 183 -2.52 -17.24 -24.58
N ASP A 184 -1.77 -17.30 -25.68
CA ASP A 184 -2.27 -17.84 -26.96
C ASP A 184 -2.66 -19.32 -26.86
N LYS A 185 -1.86 -20.14 -26.18
CA LYS A 185 -2.18 -21.56 -25.92
C LYS A 185 -3.44 -21.70 -25.05
N MET A 186 -3.58 -20.87 -24.00
CA MET A 186 -4.75 -20.84 -23.14
C MET A 186 -6.00 -20.46 -23.93
N ALA A 187 -5.92 -19.40 -24.77
CA ALA A 187 -7.03 -18.99 -25.62
C ALA A 187 -7.43 -20.06 -26.63
N ALA A 188 -6.46 -20.76 -27.24
CA ALA A 188 -6.74 -21.89 -28.13
C ALA A 188 -7.43 -23.06 -27.40
N ALA A 189 -7.14 -23.25 -26.12
CA ALA A 189 -7.82 -24.21 -25.24
C ALA A 189 -9.15 -23.66 -24.65
N LYS A 190 -9.65 -22.52 -25.12
CA LYS A 190 -10.87 -21.82 -24.62
C LYS A 190 -10.81 -21.47 -23.14
N GLN A 191 -9.63 -21.17 -22.62
CA GLN A 191 -9.40 -20.70 -21.26
C GLN A 191 -9.20 -19.19 -21.26
N THR A 192 -9.72 -18.51 -20.24
CA THR A 192 -9.42 -17.08 -19.99
C THR A 192 -7.98 -16.95 -19.47
N ALA A 193 -7.10 -16.39 -20.30
CA ALA A 193 -5.68 -16.32 -19.97
C ALA A 193 -5.38 -15.34 -18.82
N PHE A 194 -6.01 -14.15 -18.86
CA PHE A 194 -5.82 -13.14 -17.81
C PHE A 194 -7.12 -12.81 -17.11
N CYS A 195 -7.05 -12.80 -15.79
CA CYS A 195 -8.07 -12.24 -14.91
C CYS A 195 -7.93 -10.71 -14.90
N GLY A 196 -9.03 -10.00 -14.79
CA GLY A 196 -9.03 -8.55 -14.68
C GLY A 196 -10.17 -8.03 -13.82
N GLY A 197 -9.90 -6.96 -13.07
CA GLY A 197 -10.87 -6.24 -12.28
C GLY A 197 -10.26 -4.95 -11.76
N ILE A 198 -10.93 -3.82 -12.06
CA ILE A 198 -10.47 -2.49 -11.65
C ILE A 198 -11.43 -1.78 -10.72
N GLY A 199 -12.53 -2.44 -10.32
CA GLY A 199 -13.51 -1.90 -9.38
C GLY A 199 -12.90 -1.75 -7.98
N SER A 200 -13.02 -0.56 -7.38
CA SER A 200 -12.50 -0.22 -6.06
C SER A 200 -13.27 0.93 -5.39
N GLY A 201 -14.60 0.97 -5.54
CA GLY A 201 -15.39 2.08 -5.00
C GLY A 201 -14.96 3.42 -5.58
N GLY A 202 -14.63 4.38 -4.72
CA GLY A 202 -14.16 5.72 -5.14
C GLY A 202 -12.80 5.73 -5.83
N ALA A 203 -12.02 4.66 -5.68
CA ALA A 203 -10.71 4.48 -6.32
C ALA A 203 -10.77 3.56 -7.55
N THR A 204 -11.96 3.28 -8.10
CA THR A 204 -12.10 2.47 -9.32
C THR A 204 -11.21 3.01 -10.43
N GLY A 205 -10.41 2.12 -11.03
CA GLY A 205 -9.44 2.47 -12.09
C GLY A 205 -7.97 2.29 -11.67
N TRP A 206 -7.63 2.30 -10.38
CA TRP A 206 -6.24 2.20 -9.93
C TRP A 206 -5.52 0.92 -10.42
N PRO A 207 -6.13 -0.28 -10.56
CA PRO A 207 -5.40 -1.40 -11.10
C PRO A 207 -5.06 -1.26 -12.59
N ALA A 208 -5.80 -0.43 -13.33
CA ALA A 208 -5.48 -0.16 -14.73
C ALA A 208 -4.28 0.80 -14.85
N THR A 209 -4.05 1.68 -13.87
CA THR A 209 -2.82 2.49 -13.84
C THR A 209 -1.60 1.60 -13.65
N ASP A 210 -1.66 0.59 -12.75
CA ASP A 210 -0.58 -0.38 -12.56
C ASP A 210 -0.19 -1.07 -13.88
N TRP A 211 -1.18 -1.48 -14.69
CA TRP A 211 -0.87 -2.11 -15.99
C TRP A 211 -0.14 -1.16 -16.95
N LEU A 212 -0.55 0.12 -16.98
CA LEU A 212 0.11 1.13 -17.82
C LEU A 212 1.52 1.42 -17.28
N GLU A 213 1.67 1.58 -16.00
CA GLU A 213 2.91 1.87 -15.31
C GLU A 213 3.95 0.77 -15.49
N GLU A 214 3.52 -0.49 -15.33
CA GLU A 214 4.34 -1.68 -15.59
C GLU A 214 4.85 -1.71 -17.04
N VAL A 215 4.01 -1.32 -18.00
CA VAL A 215 4.42 -1.25 -19.41
C VAL A 215 5.35 -0.07 -19.65
N VAL A 216 5.05 1.12 -19.13
CA VAL A 216 5.88 2.32 -19.33
C VAL A 216 7.31 2.11 -18.81
N VAL A 217 7.47 1.60 -17.57
CA VAL A 217 8.82 1.36 -17.04
C VAL A 217 9.57 0.30 -17.86
N ARG A 218 8.89 -0.75 -18.35
CA ARG A 218 9.51 -1.83 -19.11
C ARG A 218 9.89 -1.46 -20.53
N GLN A 219 9.11 -0.58 -21.15
CA GLN A 219 9.39 -0.15 -22.54
C GLN A 219 10.35 1.03 -22.60
N PHE A 220 10.23 1.98 -21.66
CA PHE A 220 10.86 3.30 -21.78
C PHE A 220 11.78 3.67 -20.62
N GLY A 221 11.83 2.85 -19.57
CA GLY A 221 12.75 2.99 -18.44
C GLY A 221 12.36 4.07 -17.44
N ALA A 222 13.08 4.10 -16.31
CA ALA A 222 12.77 4.95 -15.16
C ALA A 222 12.84 6.46 -15.47
N LYS A 223 13.69 6.89 -16.41
CA LYS A 223 13.76 8.32 -16.77
C LYS A 223 12.48 8.79 -17.44
N THR A 224 11.98 8.08 -18.45
CA THR A 224 10.71 8.42 -19.12
C THR A 224 9.56 8.37 -18.10
N TYR A 225 9.57 7.38 -17.22
CA TYR A 225 8.59 7.21 -16.14
C TYR A 225 8.58 8.43 -15.20
N ALA A 226 9.73 8.89 -14.71
CA ALA A 226 9.82 10.07 -13.86
C ALA A 226 9.42 11.37 -14.58
N ASP A 227 9.77 11.51 -15.87
CA ASP A 227 9.35 12.66 -16.68
C ASP A 227 7.83 12.63 -16.94
N TRP A 228 7.21 11.46 -17.01
CA TRP A 228 5.76 11.29 -17.12
C TRP A 228 5.05 11.69 -15.81
N ILE A 229 5.50 11.23 -14.66
CA ILE A 229 4.98 11.65 -13.33
C ILE A 229 4.98 13.17 -13.19
N SER A 230 6.02 13.85 -13.70
CA SER A 230 6.16 15.32 -13.63
C SER A 230 5.53 16.08 -14.81
N HIS A 231 4.81 15.37 -15.70
CA HIS A 231 4.18 15.91 -16.90
C HIS A 231 5.15 16.58 -17.92
N LYS A 232 6.44 16.33 -17.81
CA LYS A 232 7.40 16.67 -18.87
C LYS A 232 7.20 15.81 -20.09
N VAL A 233 6.81 14.53 -19.89
CA VAL A 233 6.25 13.64 -20.88
C VAL A 233 4.75 13.56 -20.62
N LYS A 234 3.94 13.93 -21.61
CA LYS A 234 2.48 13.96 -21.51
C LYS A 234 1.88 12.57 -21.72
N PHE A 235 0.62 12.37 -21.32
CA PHE A 235 -0.13 11.17 -21.68
C PHE A 235 -0.32 11.03 -23.20
N SER A 236 -0.47 12.15 -23.90
CA SER A 236 -0.52 12.21 -25.39
C SER A 236 0.84 12.05 -26.08
N ASP A 237 1.94 11.89 -25.33
CA ASP A 237 3.25 11.57 -25.92
C ASP A 237 3.21 10.22 -26.62
N PRO A 238 3.82 10.08 -27.82
CA PRO A 238 3.84 8.81 -28.56
C PRO A 238 4.31 7.60 -27.74
N LYS A 239 5.21 7.76 -26.78
CA LYS A 239 5.69 6.69 -25.92
C LYS A 239 4.58 6.19 -24.98
N ILE A 240 3.86 7.10 -24.34
CA ILE A 240 2.77 6.74 -23.40
C ILE A 240 1.60 6.13 -24.19
N MET A 241 1.24 6.71 -25.33
CA MET A 241 0.22 6.12 -26.21
C MET A 241 0.62 4.72 -26.73
N ALA A 242 1.91 4.47 -27.01
CA ALA A 242 2.41 3.14 -27.37
C ALA A 242 2.30 2.16 -26.18
N ALA A 243 2.57 2.62 -24.95
CA ALA A 243 2.36 1.81 -23.75
C ALA A 243 0.87 1.47 -23.56
N MET A 244 -0.03 2.44 -23.72
CA MET A 244 -1.48 2.19 -23.68
C MET A 244 -1.90 1.18 -24.75
N THR A 245 -1.34 1.25 -25.96
CA THR A 245 -1.59 0.24 -27.01
C THR A 245 -1.13 -1.15 -26.56
N THR A 246 0.00 -1.26 -25.87
CA THR A 246 0.48 -2.53 -25.31
C THR A 246 -0.49 -3.06 -24.24
N VAL A 247 -1.00 -2.20 -23.36
CA VAL A 247 -2.03 -2.56 -22.36
C VAL A 247 -3.32 -3.00 -23.05
N ALA A 248 -3.75 -2.32 -24.13
CA ALA A 248 -4.93 -2.73 -24.90
C ALA A 248 -4.76 -4.13 -25.50
N ASN A 249 -3.60 -4.42 -26.09
CA ASN A 249 -3.28 -5.75 -26.63
C ASN A 249 -3.23 -6.83 -25.54
N TRP A 250 -2.99 -6.47 -24.31
CA TRP A 250 -2.95 -7.35 -23.16
C TRP A 250 -4.33 -7.48 -22.51
N MET A 251 -4.85 -6.40 -21.92
CA MET A 251 -5.98 -6.40 -21.00
C MET A 251 -7.32 -5.97 -21.63
N GLN A 252 -7.30 -5.47 -22.89
CA GLN A 252 -8.52 -5.21 -23.66
C GLN A 252 -8.67 -6.19 -24.86
N ASN A 253 -7.88 -7.22 -24.92
CA ASN A 253 -8.00 -8.24 -25.96
C ASN A 253 -8.99 -9.33 -25.50
N PRO A 254 -10.20 -9.41 -26.09
CA PRO A 254 -11.22 -10.39 -25.67
C PRO A 254 -10.77 -11.84 -25.85
N LYS A 255 -9.76 -12.10 -26.70
CA LYS A 255 -9.12 -13.42 -26.83
C LYS A 255 -8.50 -13.88 -25.51
N TYR A 256 -7.99 -12.95 -24.70
CA TYR A 256 -7.26 -13.26 -23.47
C TYR A 256 -8.10 -13.07 -22.20
N VAL A 257 -8.94 -12.04 -22.18
CA VAL A 257 -9.68 -11.63 -20.95
C VAL A 257 -11.18 -11.96 -21.01
N GLY A 258 -11.70 -12.39 -22.16
CA GLY A 258 -13.13 -12.58 -22.36
C GLY A 258 -13.88 -11.25 -22.49
N ASP A 259 -14.80 -10.97 -21.58
CA ASP A 259 -15.57 -9.71 -21.59
C ASP A 259 -14.76 -8.55 -21.00
N VAL A 260 -14.26 -7.68 -21.88
CA VAL A 260 -13.47 -6.50 -21.52
C VAL A 260 -14.24 -5.56 -20.62
N LYS A 261 -15.57 -5.38 -20.85
CA LYS A 261 -16.39 -4.45 -20.06
C LYS A 261 -16.58 -4.95 -18.62
N ALA A 262 -16.60 -6.25 -18.41
CA ALA A 262 -16.70 -6.83 -17.09
C ALA A 262 -15.50 -6.44 -16.18
N ILE A 263 -14.33 -6.14 -16.76
CA ILE A 263 -13.15 -5.67 -16.02
C ILE A 263 -13.45 -4.40 -15.24
N ALA A 264 -14.21 -3.46 -15.82
CA ALA A 264 -14.54 -2.19 -15.17
C ALA A 264 -15.46 -2.35 -13.94
N THR A 265 -16.27 -3.41 -13.91
CA THR A 265 -17.25 -3.68 -12.84
C THR A 265 -16.82 -4.75 -11.86
N THR A 266 -15.83 -5.57 -12.22
CA THR A 266 -15.26 -6.58 -11.31
C THR A 266 -14.38 -5.89 -10.27
N GLY A 267 -14.65 -6.17 -8.97
CA GLY A 267 -13.82 -5.70 -7.88
C GLY A 267 -12.39 -6.24 -7.98
N PHE A 268 -11.40 -5.41 -7.69
CA PHE A 268 -10.00 -5.87 -7.75
C PHE A 268 -9.76 -7.06 -6.78
N GLN A 269 -10.45 -7.07 -5.63
CA GLN A 269 -10.37 -8.18 -4.68
C GLN A 269 -10.86 -9.49 -5.27
N ASP A 270 -11.87 -9.44 -6.13
CA ASP A 270 -12.52 -10.62 -6.71
C ASP A 270 -11.82 -11.11 -7.97
N ALA A 271 -11.05 -10.24 -8.62
CA ALA A 271 -10.47 -10.47 -9.95
C ALA A 271 -9.70 -11.81 -10.08
N GLY A 272 -8.95 -12.19 -9.05
CA GLY A 272 -8.11 -13.41 -9.06
C GLY A 272 -8.67 -14.59 -8.28
N LEU A 273 -9.86 -14.49 -7.69
CA LEU A 273 -10.42 -15.58 -6.87
C LEU A 273 -10.75 -16.83 -7.71
N GLY A 274 -10.88 -16.68 -9.02
CA GLY A 274 -11.06 -17.79 -9.95
C GLY A 274 -9.78 -18.57 -10.31
N ILE A 275 -8.59 -18.07 -9.93
CA ILE A 275 -7.30 -18.70 -10.26
C ILE A 275 -7.17 -20.12 -9.70
N PRO A 276 -7.51 -20.41 -8.41
CA PRO A 276 -7.39 -21.78 -7.87
C PRO A 276 -8.24 -22.79 -8.61
N THR A 277 -9.38 -22.38 -9.17
CA THR A 277 -10.32 -23.25 -9.90
C THR A 277 -10.06 -23.30 -11.40
N GLY A 278 -9.21 -22.40 -11.93
CA GLY A 278 -8.93 -22.29 -13.37
C GLY A 278 -10.00 -21.54 -14.16
N THR A 279 -10.89 -20.78 -13.49
CA THR A 279 -11.87 -19.91 -14.17
C THR A 279 -11.15 -18.84 -15.00
N CYS A 280 -10.03 -18.33 -14.52
CA CYS A 280 -9.02 -17.58 -15.26
C CYS A 280 -7.63 -18.01 -14.78
N MET A 281 -6.59 -17.78 -15.57
CA MET A 281 -5.32 -18.47 -15.37
C MET A 281 -4.23 -17.60 -14.74
N MET A 282 -4.17 -16.31 -15.06
CA MET A 282 -3.13 -15.39 -14.62
C MET A 282 -3.72 -14.04 -14.23
N LEU A 283 -3.18 -13.39 -13.18
CA LEU A 283 -3.55 -12.03 -12.76
C LEU A 283 -2.28 -11.24 -12.46
N GLN A 284 -2.07 -10.11 -13.15
CA GLN A 284 -1.08 -9.14 -12.69
C GLN A 284 -1.68 -8.36 -11.51
N GLN A 285 -1.05 -8.44 -10.36
CA GLN A 285 -1.47 -7.72 -9.15
C GLN A 285 -0.36 -7.75 -8.09
N ALA A 286 -0.35 -6.74 -7.23
CA ALA A 286 0.66 -6.54 -6.20
C ALA A 286 0.75 -7.68 -5.17
N SER A 287 1.86 -7.69 -4.43
CA SER A 287 2.15 -8.71 -3.40
C SER A 287 1.08 -8.80 -2.31
N PHE A 288 0.37 -7.72 -1.98
CA PHE A 288 -0.71 -7.73 -1.00
C PHE A 288 -1.92 -8.58 -1.43
N TYR A 289 -2.02 -8.92 -2.72
CA TYR A 289 -3.13 -9.73 -3.23
C TYR A 289 -3.22 -11.11 -2.55
N ALA A 290 -2.12 -11.61 -1.99
CA ALA A 290 -2.12 -12.82 -1.15
C ALA A 290 -3.18 -12.77 -0.02
N ALA A 291 -3.47 -11.58 0.51
CA ALA A 291 -4.43 -11.38 1.59
C ALA A 291 -5.90 -11.41 1.12
N GLN A 292 -6.16 -11.34 -0.19
CA GLN A 292 -7.52 -11.37 -0.76
C GLN A 292 -8.04 -12.80 -0.93
N TYR A 293 -7.14 -13.78 -1.03
CA TYR A 293 -7.57 -15.17 -1.11
C TYR A 293 -8.23 -15.64 0.20
N PRO A 294 -9.26 -16.53 0.13
CA PRO A 294 -9.93 -17.05 1.30
C PRO A 294 -8.97 -17.69 2.30
N ALA A 295 -9.33 -17.65 3.57
CA ALA A 295 -8.56 -18.31 4.62
C ALA A 295 -8.39 -19.81 4.31
N GLY A 296 -7.16 -20.31 4.49
CA GLY A 296 -6.80 -21.69 4.17
C GLY A 296 -6.28 -21.91 2.75
N THR A 297 -6.31 -20.89 1.87
CA THR A 297 -5.65 -20.98 0.56
C THR A 297 -4.14 -21.19 0.75
N ASP A 298 -3.59 -22.22 0.10
CA ASP A 298 -2.15 -22.53 0.12
C ASP A 298 -1.40 -21.63 -0.87
N VAL A 299 -0.77 -20.56 -0.32
CA VAL A 299 0.06 -19.62 -1.09
C VAL A 299 1.49 -20.15 -1.10
N SER A 300 1.79 -21.09 -1.99
CA SER A 300 3.11 -21.71 -2.13
C SER A 300 3.40 -22.14 -3.57
N LYS A 301 4.66 -22.48 -3.88
CA LYS A 301 5.10 -22.90 -5.22
C LYS A 301 4.42 -24.16 -5.76
N SER A 302 3.83 -24.97 -4.89
CA SER A 302 3.06 -26.18 -5.23
C SER A 302 1.61 -26.12 -4.75
N GLY A 303 1.20 -24.98 -4.20
CA GLY A 303 -0.10 -24.74 -3.57
C GLY A 303 -1.21 -24.39 -4.55
N ASP A 304 -2.23 -23.74 -3.99
CA ASP A 304 -3.40 -23.29 -4.74
C ASP A 304 -3.08 -22.10 -5.63
N VAL A 305 -2.27 -21.18 -5.09
CA VAL A 305 -1.82 -19.97 -5.77
C VAL A 305 -0.35 -19.67 -5.49
N TRP A 306 0.30 -19.07 -6.47
CA TRP A 306 1.65 -18.53 -6.37
C TRP A 306 1.78 -17.34 -7.32
N ALA A 307 2.90 -16.61 -7.25
CA ALA A 307 3.17 -15.57 -8.23
C ALA A 307 4.59 -15.69 -8.78
N PHE A 308 4.76 -15.32 -10.05
CA PHE A 308 6.06 -15.15 -10.68
C PHE A 308 6.28 -13.65 -10.98
N TYR A 309 7.56 -13.28 -11.11
CA TYR A 309 7.94 -11.92 -11.46
C TYR A 309 7.54 -11.59 -12.90
N LEU A 310 6.86 -10.46 -13.09
CA LEU A 310 6.56 -9.92 -14.42
C LEU A 310 7.86 -9.42 -15.05
N SER A 311 8.35 -10.16 -16.05
CA SER A 311 9.63 -9.89 -16.70
C SER A 311 9.62 -8.60 -17.52
N GLY A 312 10.82 -8.14 -17.90
CA GLY A 312 10.99 -7.04 -18.85
C GLY A 312 10.39 -7.35 -20.22
N ILE A 313 9.95 -6.32 -20.94
CA ILE A 313 9.49 -6.44 -22.34
C ILE A 313 10.69 -6.58 -23.28
N ASN A 314 11.79 -5.93 -22.91
CA ASN A 314 13.07 -6.00 -23.61
C ASN A 314 14.21 -5.91 -22.58
N ASP A 315 15.45 -6.13 -23.02
CA ASP A 315 16.65 -6.13 -22.16
C ASP A 315 17.20 -4.73 -21.84
N SER A 316 16.55 -3.66 -22.33
CA SER A 316 17.02 -2.29 -22.16
C SER A 316 16.86 -1.79 -20.73
N VAL A 317 15.93 -2.37 -19.97
CA VAL A 317 15.66 -2.04 -18.56
C VAL A 317 15.96 -3.25 -17.70
N LYS A 318 16.94 -3.10 -16.80
CA LYS A 318 17.33 -4.19 -15.90
C LYS A 318 16.34 -4.34 -14.75
N THR A 319 15.76 -5.52 -14.64
CA THR A 319 14.85 -5.92 -13.54
C THR A 319 13.89 -4.79 -13.13
N PRO A 320 13.00 -4.36 -14.07
CA PRO A 320 12.05 -3.28 -13.75
C PRO A 320 11.08 -3.74 -12.66
N VAL A 321 10.98 -2.98 -11.58
CA VAL A 321 10.12 -3.26 -10.42
C VAL A 321 9.28 -2.04 -10.14
N GLU A 322 7.99 -2.18 -10.33
CA GLU A 322 7.02 -1.22 -9.82
C GLU A 322 6.63 -1.60 -8.40
N GLY A 323 6.51 -0.60 -7.54
CA GLY A 323 6.06 -0.76 -6.17
C GLY A 323 5.33 0.46 -5.67
N GLY A 324 4.60 0.27 -4.60
CA GLY A 324 3.89 1.32 -3.89
C GLY A 324 4.00 1.12 -2.40
N GLY A 325 3.24 1.90 -1.66
CA GLY A 325 3.16 1.77 -0.21
C GLY A 325 2.29 2.85 0.40
N GLU A 326 1.98 2.71 1.68
CA GLU A 326 1.19 3.69 2.40
C GLU A 326 2.05 4.49 3.38
N PHE A 327 1.52 5.64 3.81
CA PHE A 327 2.18 6.59 4.69
C PHE A 327 1.25 7.03 5.83
N PHE A 328 1.78 7.13 7.06
CA PHE A 328 1.06 7.63 8.23
C PHE A 328 1.15 9.15 8.33
N ALA A 329 0.13 9.87 7.91
CA ALA A 329 0.02 11.32 8.02
C ALA A 329 -0.86 11.72 9.21
N ALA A 330 -0.43 12.69 10.04
CA ALA A 330 -1.21 13.17 11.17
C ALA A 330 -1.87 14.52 10.93
N PHE A 331 -3.03 14.71 11.56
CA PHE A 331 -3.80 15.95 11.57
C PHE A 331 -3.96 16.53 12.99
N SER A 332 -3.30 15.94 13.96
CA SER A 332 -3.36 16.35 15.38
C SER A 332 -1.96 16.31 16.01
N LYS A 333 -1.69 17.30 16.88
CA LYS A 333 -0.43 17.38 17.67
C LYS A 333 -0.57 16.81 19.08
N ARG A 334 -1.68 16.14 19.41
CA ARG A 334 -1.92 15.59 20.74
C ARG A 334 -0.81 14.58 21.10
N PRO A 335 -0.36 14.51 22.36
CA PRO A 335 0.74 13.62 22.76
C PRO A 335 0.51 12.15 22.40
N GLU A 336 -0.72 11.65 22.57
CA GLU A 336 -1.07 10.27 22.23
C GLU A 336 -1.00 9.99 20.72
N VAL A 337 -1.25 10.99 19.87
CA VAL A 337 -1.10 10.86 18.41
C VAL A 337 0.38 10.81 18.04
N GLN A 338 1.21 11.64 18.66
CA GLN A 338 2.65 11.63 18.45
C GLN A 338 3.30 10.30 18.91
N GLU A 339 2.85 9.75 20.06
CA GLU A 339 3.33 8.46 20.55
C GLU A 339 2.96 7.33 19.58
N LEU A 340 1.76 7.35 19.01
CA LEU A 340 1.38 6.38 17.99
C LEU A 340 2.22 6.54 16.73
N GLN A 341 2.44 7.77 16.21
CA GLN A 341 3.31 8.02 15.07
C GLN A 341 4.74 7.51 15.31
N ASN A 342 5.29 7.73 16.51
CA ASN A 342 6.61 7.23 16.90
C ASN A 342 6.67 5.71 16.78
N TYR A 343 5.68 4.98 17.32
CA TYR A 343 5.60 3.52 17.21
C TYR A 343 5.47 3.06 15.76
N LEU A 344 4.55 3.64 15.00
CA LEU A 344 4.26 3.27 13.61
C LEU A 344 5.48 3.45 12.67
N SER A 345 6.48 4.24 13.06
CA SER A 345 7.73 4.43 12.29
C SER A 345 8.84 3.44 12.64
N THR A 346 8.61 2.49 13.56
CA THR A 346 9.63 1.56 14.08
C THR A 346 9.61 0.19 13.40
N PRO A 347 10.72 -0.58 13.47
CA PRO A 347 10.71 -1.99 13.09
C PRO A 347 9.73 -2.84 13.91
N GLN A 348 9.48 -2.50 15.18
CA GLN A 348 8.55 -3.23 16.05
C GLN A 348 7.11 -3.19 15.53
N TRP A 349 6.67 -2.06 14.99
CA TRP A 349 5.39 -1.97 14.28
C TRP A 349 5.36 -2.92 13.09
N ALA A 350 6.36 -2.85 12.22
CA ALA A 350 6.42 -3.69 11.02
C ALA A 350 6.43 -5.18 11.39
N LEU A 351 7.21 -5.59 12.39
CA LEU A 351 7.25 -6.97 12.89
C LEU A 351 5.90 -7.41 13.47
N SER A 352 5.21 -6.52 14.21
CA SER A 352 3.87 -6.79 14.74
C SER A 352 2.87 -7.01 13.60
N ARG A 353 2.93 -6.19 12.55
CA ARG A 353 2.02 -6.31 11.40
C ARG A 353 2.31 -7.57 10.56
N ILE A 354 3.58 -7.90 10.33
CA ILE A 354 4.00 -9.13 9.66
C ILE A 354 3.49 -10.35 10.43
N ALA A 355 3.60 -10.35 11.75
CA ALA A 355 3.11 -11.45 12.58
C ALA A 355 1.59 -11.69 12.44
N THR A 356 0.81 -10.68 12.10
CA THR A 356 -0.63 -10.78 11.87
C THR A 356 -1.02 -11.06 10.42
N ALA A 357 -0.07 -11.08 9.48
CA ALA A 357 -0.35 -11.39 8.06
C ALA A 357 -0.85 -12.83 7.86
N GLY A 358 -0.45 -13.75 8.74
CA GLY A 358 -0.77 -15.17 8.62
C GLY A 358 0.18 -15.91 7.68
N SER A 359 -0.13 -17.18 7.39
CA SER A 359 0.69 -18.02 6.50
C SER A 359 0.66 -17.58 5.04
N GLY A 360 -0.44 -16.95 4.60
CA GLY A 360 -0.57 -16.40 3.24
C GLY A 360 0.33 -15.20 2.96
N GLY A 361 0.75 -14.47 4.00
CA GLY A 361 1.59 -13.28 3.86
C GLY A 361 0.84 -12.08 3.27
N GLY A 362 1.51 -11.38 2.34
CA GLY A 362 0.94 -10.28 1.55
C GLY A 362 1.20 -8.87 2.13
N TRP A 363 1.92 -8.74 3.25
CA TRP A 363 2.29 -7.43 3.77
C TRP A 363 3.81 -7.29 3.91
N LEU A 364 4.35 -6.26 3.30
CA LEU A 364 5.78 -6.00 3.25
C LEU A 364 6.11 -4.64 3.87
N SER A 365 7.37 -4.47 4.25
CA SER A 365 7.93 -3.19 4.68
C SER A 365 9.32 -3.01 4.07
N ALA A 366 9.62 -1.81 3.60
CA ALA A 366 10.96 -1.41 3.19
C ALA A 366 11.82 -0.87 4.38
N ASN A 367 11.36 -1.09 5.61
CA ASN A 367 12.09 -0.76 6.83
C ASN A 367 13.30 -1.69 6.99
N SER A 368 14.52 -1.15 6.94
CA SER A 368 15.78 -1.91 7.01
C SER A 368 16.02 -2.62 8.35
N GLY A 369 15.25 -2.29 9.38
CA GLY A 369 15.25 -2.99 10.66
C GLY A 369 14.43 -4.29 10.67
N VAL A 370 13.75 -4.62 9.56
CA VAL A 370 12.98 -5.87 9.41
C VAL A 370 13.81 -6.91 8.68
N PRO A 371 14.21 -8.01 9.34
CA PRO A 371 14.97 -9.07 8.69
C PRO A 371 14.07 -9.89 7.76
N LEU A 372 14.60 -10.42 6.66
CA LEU A 372 13.87 -11.28 5.73
C LEU A 372 13.26 -12.52 6.41
N SER A 373 13.89 -13.04 7.46
CA SER A 373 13.38 -14.16 8.25
C SER A 373 12.10 -13.85 9.03
N ALA A 374 11.71 -12.58 9.17
CA ALA A 374 10.43 -12.21 9.77
C ALA A 374 9.24 -12.62 8.88
N TYR A 375 9.41 -12.60 7.57
CA TYR A 375 8.39 -13.04 6.63
C TYR A 375 8.27 -14.56 6.62
N LYS A 376 7.08 -15.07 6.92
CA LYS A 376 6.84 -16.53 6.95
C LYS A 376 6.56 -17.09 5.57
N ASN A 377 5.94 -16.30 4.69
CA ASN A 377 5.66 -16.71 3.32
C ASN A 377 6.89 -16.51 2.42
N PRO A 378 7.32 -17.51 1.64
CA PRO A 378 8.46 -17.38 0.73
C PRO A 378 8.23 -16.34 -0.39
N LEU A 379 6.97 -16.06 -0.77
CA LEU A 379 6.66 -15.03 -1.76
C LEU A 379 6.94 -13.63 -1.20
N ASP A 380 6.61 -13.39 0.08
CA ASP A 380 6.96 -12.13 0.75
C ASP A 380 8.48 -11.94 0.83
N GLN A 381 9.22 -13.02 1.15
CA GLN A 381 10.69 -12.96 1.14
C GLN A 381 11.24 -12.65 -0.26
N LEU A 382 10.66 -13.24 -1.30
CA LEU A 382 11.05 -12.98 -2.69
C LEU A 382 10.75 -11.51 -3.06
N SER A 383 9.55 -11.03 -2.79
CA SER A 383 9.14 -9.66 -3.06
C SER A 383 9.99 -8.64 -2.31
N ALA A 384 10.28 -8.88 -1.03
CA ALA A 384 11.16 -8.03 -0.23
C ALA A 384 12.60 -7.98 -0.79
N LYS A 385 13.09 -9.08 -1.36
CA LYS A 385 14.40 -9.09 -2.04
C LYS A 385 14.40 -8.21 -3.29
N TYR A 386 13.35 -8.27 -4.12
CA TYR A 386 13.25 -7.42 -5.31
C TYR A 386 13.19 -5.93 -4.94
N LEU A 387 12.40 -5.58 -3.91
CA LEU A 387 12.29 -4.20 -3.42
C LEU A 387 13.60 -3.66 -2.80
N ALA A 388 14.43 -4.54 -2.25
CA ALA A 388 15.72 -4.19 -1.64
C ALA A 388 16.92 -4.29 -2.60
N ASP A 389 16.72 -4.88 -3.80
CA ASP A 389 17.81 -5.10 -4.75
C ASP A 389 18.20 -3.79 -5.44
N LYS A 390 19.39 -3.28 -5.12
CA LYS A 390 19.97 -2.08 -5.71
C LYS A 390 20.27 -2.19 -7.23
N HIS A 391 20.21 -3.38 -7.80
CA HIS A 391 20.38 -3.63 -9.23
C HIS A 391 19.04 -3.62 -9.99
N SER A 392 17.91 -3.64 -9.27
CA SER A 392 16.59 -3.45 -9.85
C SER A 392 16.37 -1.99 -10.27
N THR A 393 15.66 -1.80 -11.36
CA THR A 393 15.14 -0.48 -11.75
C THR A 393 13.79 -0.29 -11.01
N PHE A 394 13.87 0.17 -9.76
CA PHE A 394 12.68 0.43 -8.95
C PHE A 394 12.03 1.76 -9.34
N VAL A 395 10.71 1.74 -9.51
CA VAL A 395 9.84 2.92 -9.64
C VAL A 395 8.70 2.84 -8.64
N PHE A 396 8.29 3.99 -8.12
CA PHE A 396 7.08 4.10 -7.31
C PHE A 396 5.88 4.30 -8.23
N ASP A 397 4.71 3.79 -7.86
CA ASP A 397 3.41 4.00 -8.50
C ASP A 397 3.27 5.45 -9.00
N ALA A 398 3.12 5.61 -10.31
CA ALA A 398 3.12 6.93 -10.94
C ALA A 398 1.83 7.68 -10.61
N SER A 399 0.69 7.02 -10.66
CA SER A 399 -0.61 7.64 -10.38
C SER A 399 -0.68 8.15 -8.94
N ASP A 400 -0.12 7.39 -8.00
CA ASP A 400 -0.03 7.78 -6.58
C ASP A 400 0.92 8.97 -6.37
N ALA A 401 1.96 9.09 -7.19
CA ALA A 401 2.95 10.19 -7.12
C ALA A 401 2.54 11.46 -7.87
N MET A 402 1.61 11.37 -8.83
CA MET A 402 1.05 12.51 -9.57
C MET A 402 0.20 13.41 -8.65
N PRO A 403 -0.12 14.66 -9.07
CA PRO A 403 -1.13 15.47 -8.37
C PRO A 403 -2.42 14.68 -8.18
N ALA A 404 -3.01 14.68 -6.96
CA ALA A 404 -4.16 13.84 -6.63
C ALA A 404 -5.36 14.02 -7.57
N ALA A 405 -5.58 15.25 -8.10
CA ALA A 405 -6.64 15.51 -9.06
C ALA A 405 -6.43 14.78 -10.40
N VAL A 406 -5.19 14.44 -10.73
CA VAL A 406 -4.82 13.69 -11.93
C VAL A 406 -4.73 12.19 -11.59
N GLY A 407 -3.72 11.75 -10.86
CA GLY A 407 -3.44 10.34 -10.62
C GLY A 407 -4.59 9.62 -9.91
N ALA A 408 -4.99 10.11 -8.72
CA ALA A 408 -6.13 9.56 -7.96
C ALA A 408 -7.49 10.16 -8.40
N GLY A 409 -7.57 10.77 -9.54
CA GLY A 409 -8.77 11.44 -10.05
C GLY A 409 -9.03 11.14 -11.52
N THR A 410 -8.54 12.02 -12.41
CA THR A 410 -8.88 11.94 -13.84
C THR A 410 -8.28 10.69 -14.48
N GLU A 411 -7.07 10.27 -14.13
CA GLU A 411 -6.46 9.05 -14.69
C GLU A 411 -7.31 7.83 -14.39
N TRP A 412 -7.70 7.63 -13.12
CA TRP A 412 -8.56 6.50 -12.74
C TRP A 412 -9.89 6.49 -13.50
N THR A 413 -10.55 7.65 -13.59
CA THR A 413 -11.86 7.77 -14.26
C THR A 413 -11.74 7.57 -15.76
N GLN A 414 -10.69 8.08 -16.41
CA GLN A 414 -10.51 7.95 -17.85
C GLN A 414 -10.10 6.51 -18.24
N LEU A 415 -9.23 5.85 -17.45
CA LEU A 415 -8.92 4.45 -17.67
C LEU A 415 -10.14 3.56 -17.42
N THR A 416 -10.98 3.88 -16.42
CA THR A 416 -12.27 3.17 -16.23
C THR A 416 -13.16 3.30 -17.47
N SER A 417 -13.33 4.52 -18.02
CA SER A 417 -14.11 4.73 -19.25
C SER A 417 -13.49 4.05 -20.47
N TRP A 418 -12.15 3.93 -20.50
CA TRP A 418 -11.46 3.18 -21.54
C TRP A 418 -11.87 1.71 -21.59
N PHE A 419 -12.01 1.06 -20.42
CA PHE A 419 -12.47 -0.32 -20.33
C PHE A 419 -13.99 -0.46 -20.47
N ALA A 420 -14.77 0.39 -19.79
CA ALA A 420 -16.22 0.29 -19.75
C ALA A 420 -16.90 0.71 -21.06
N ASP A 421 -16.45 1.83 -21.62
CA ASP A 421 -17.12 2.52 -22.73
C ASP A 421 -16.41 2.36 -24.07
N GLY A 422 -15.17 1.83 -24.07
CA GLY A 422 -14.34 1.72 -25.28
C GLY A 422 -13.83 3.07 -25.78
N LYS A 423 -13.62 4.03 -24.87
CA LYS A 423 -13.08 5.35 -25.21
C LYS A 423 -11.73 5.21 -25.93
N SER A 424 -11.44 6.06 -26.92
CA SER A 424 -10.17 5.96 -27.65
C SER A 424 -8.96 6.31 -26.76
N ILE A 425 -7.79 5.71 -27.05
CA ILE A 425 -6.52 6.02 -26.36
C ILE A 425 -6.23 7.54 -26.45
N ALA A 426 -6.46 8.15 -27.62
CA ALA A 426 -6.21 9.57 -27.83
C ALA A 426 -7.11 10.46 -26.95
N ASP A 427 -8.41 10.12 -26.82
CA ASP A 427 -9.34 10.86 -25.98
C ASP A 427 -9.05 10.70 -24.50
N VAL A 428 -8.66 9.48 -24.06
CA VAL A 428 -8.23 9.21 -22.68
C VAL A 428 -6.99 10.03 -22.35
N ALA A 429 -5.95 9.92 -23.19
CA ALA A 429 -4.68 10.63 -22.98
C ALA A 429 -4.88 12.15 -22.92
N LYS A 430 -5.66 12.71 -23.90
CA LYS A 430 -5.97 14.13 -23.92
C LYS A 430 -6.73 14.58 -22.67
N ALA A 431 -7.73 13.84 -22.23
CA ALA A 431 -8.54 14.21 -21.06
C ALA A 431 -7.70 14.23 -19.77
N ILE A 432 -6.72 13.33 -19.64
CA ILE A 432 -5.80 13.30 -18.50
C ILE A 432 -4.86 14.52 -18.58
N ASP A 433 -4.25 14.79 -19.75
CA ASP A 433 -3.38 15.96 -19.93
C ASP A 433 -4.09 17.27 -19.63
N ASP A 434 -5.35 17.43 -20.10
CA ASP A 434 -6.15 18.64 -19.88
C ASP A 434 -6.51 18.87 -18.39
N SER A 435 -6.48 17.82 -17.56
CA SER A 435 -6.78 17.89 -16.13
C SER A 435 -5.56 18.29 -15.26
N TRP A 436 -4.38 18.39 -15.88
CA TRP A 436 -3.18 18.72 -15.13
C TRP A 436 -3.28 20.12 -14.53
N PRO A 437 -2.99 20.29 -13.23
CA PRO A 437 -3.03 21.62 -12.63
C PRO A 437 -2.03 22.57 -13.31
N ALA A 438 -2.39 23.85 -13.41
CA ALA A 438 -1.49 24.87 -13.87
C ALA A 438 -0.20 24.88 -12.99
N PRO A 439 0.98 25.13 -13.57
CA PRO A 439 2.24 25.14 -12.85
C PRO A 439 2.32 26.22 -11.75
#